data_862cfa79e60f5a0e01cd62b8fc363843
#
_entry.id   862cfa79e60f5a0e01cd62b8fc363843
#
_cell.length_a   1.000
_cell.length_b   1.000
_cell.length_c   1.000
_cell.angle_alpha   90.00
_cell.angle_beta   90.00
_cell.angle_gamma   90.00
#
_symmetry.space_group_name_H-M   'P 1'
#
loop_
_entity.id
_entity.type
_entity.pdbx_description
1 polymer ?
#
loop_
_entity_poly.entity_id
_entity_poly.type
_entity_poly.pdbx_seq_one_letter_code
_entity_poly.pdbx_strand_id
1 'polypeptide(L)'
;MRVKGRINNHEVVSLLDSASTYNFIDAAILPILKLPLDSSQLLDVKVADGNVIKTLGVYHAVILLMQGHRCTIDFNVLHLGGCEVVLGTQWLCTLGVIS
;
A
#
# COMPACT_ATOMS: atom_id res chain seq x y z
N MET A 1 8.58 11.14 -0.81
CA MET A 1 9.57 10.51 -1.71
C MET A 1 8.88 9.40 -2.50
N ARG A 2 9.09 9.37 -3.79
CA ARG A 2 8.48 8.38 -4.67
C ARG A 2 9.52 7.37 -5.14
N VAL A 3 9.17 6.10 -5.11
CA VAL A 3 10.06 5.00 -5.50
C VAL A 3 9.29 4.07 -6.43
N LYS A 4 9.92 3.66 -7.52
CA LYS A 4 9.31 2.71 -8.42
C LYS A 4 9.51 1.29 -7.91
N GLY A 5 8.46 0.49 -8.03
CA GLY A 5 8.48 -0.91 -7.65
C GLY A 5 7.63 -1.73 -8.60
N ARG A 6 7.50 -3.02 -8.30
CA ARG A 6 6.68 -3.94 -9.10
C ARG A 6 5.87 -4.86 -8.20
N ILE A 7 4.63 -5.07 -8.59
CA ILE A 7 3.74 -6.07 -8.01
C ILE A 7 3.22 -6.92 -9.15
N ASN A 8 3.46 -8.24 -9.11
CA ASN A 8 3.03 -9.19 -10.16
C ASN A 8 3.43 -8.72 -11.56
N ASN A 9 4.69 -8.28 -11.72
CA ASN A 9 5.24 -7.77 -12.99
C ASN A 9 4.59 -6.47 -13.47
N HIS A 10 3.74 -5.85 -12.66
CA HIS A 10 3.16 -4.55 -12.96
C HIS A 10 3.96 -3.47 -12.25
N GLU A 11 4.45 -2.48 -12.99
CA GLU A 11 5.18 -1.37 -12.41
C GLU A 11 4.25 -0.44 -11.63
N VAL A 12 4.61 -0.13 -10.41
CA VAL A 12 3.84 0.77 -9.55
C VAL A 12 4.75 1.86 -9.00
N VAL A 13 4.16 3.02 -8.73
CA VAL A 13 4.86 4.10 -8.06
C VAL A 13 4.46 4.08 -6.59
N SER A 14 5.45 3.94 -5.71
CA SER A 14 5.24 3.89 -4.27
C SER A 14 5.63 5.23 -3.65
N LEU A 15 4.76 5.76 -2.81
CA LEU A 15 5.03 6.95 -2.02
C LEU A 15 5.42 6.53 -0.62
N LEU A 16 6.60 6.92 -0.18
CA LEU A 16 7.04 6.66 1.19
C LEU A 16 6.54 7.78 2.09
N ASP A 17 5.68 7.44 3.04
CA ASP A 17 5.04 8.40 3.93
C ASP A 17 5.20 7.95 5.37
N SER A 18 6.17 8.53 6.08
CA SER A 18 6.44 8.19 7.47
C SER A 18 5.34 8.65 8.43
N ALA A 19 4.45 9.53 7.99
CA ALA A 19 3.31 9.96 8.80
C ALA A 19 2.16 8.95 8.73
N SER A 20 2.20 8.03 7.79
CA SER A 20 1.17 6.99 7.65
C SER A 20 1.53 5.77 8.48
N THR A 21 0.57 5.24 9.23
CA THR A 21 0.78 4.03 10.03
C THR A 21 0.66 2.77 9.17
N TYR A 22 -0.23 2.79 8.20
CA TYR A 22 -0.56 1.62 7.38
C TYR A 22 -0.04 1.78 5.96
N ASN A 23 0.05 0.64 5.27
CA ASN A 23 0.37 0.62 3.84
C ASN A 23 -0.93 0.60 3.05
N PHE A 24 -1.00 1.36 1.96
CA PHE A 24 -2.20 1.48 1.15
C PHE A 24 -1.90 1.21 -0.31
N ILE A 25 -2.89 0.67 -1.02
CA ILE A 25 -2.82 0.46 -2.46
C ILE A 25 -4.09 1.02 -3.11
N ASP A 26 -3.93 1.65 -4.27
CA ASP A 26 -5.04 2.26 -4.98
C ASP A 26 -5.99 1.20 -5.54
N ALA A 27 -7.29 1.40 -5.30
CA ALA A 27 -8.31 0.50 -5.80
C ALA A 27 -8.33 0.42 -7.34
N ALA A 28 -7.83 1.44 -8.02
CA ALA A 28 -7.82 1.47 -9.49
C ALA A 28 -6.96 0.37 -10.11
N ILE A 29 -5.99 -0.17 -9.38
CA ILE A 29 -5.12 -1.23 -9.91
C ILE A 29 -5.59 -2.64 -9.54
N LEU A 30 -6.71 -2.78 -8.85
CA LEU A 30 -7.24 -4.10 -8.48
C LEU A 30 -7.45 -5.02 -9.68
N PRO A 31 -8.13 -4.58 -10.76
CA PRO A 31 -8.34 -5.45 -11.91
C PRO A 31 -7.06 -5.79 -12.66
N ILE A 32 -6.04 -4.96 -12.53
CA ILE A 32 -4.74 -5.19 -13.16
C ILE A 32 -3.96 -6.28 -12.43
N LEU A 33 -3.96 -6.22 -11.10
CA LEU A 33 -3.20 -7.16 -10.27
C LEU A 33 -3.92 -8.50 -10.08
N LYS A 34 -5.24 -8.51 -10.18
CA LYS A 34 -6.07 -9.71 -10.03
C LYS A 34 -5.79 -10.47 -8.72
N LEU A 35 -5.54 -9.72 -7.66
CA LEU A 35 -5.27 -10.30 -6.34
C LEU A 35 -6.57 -10.53 -5.59
N PRO A 36 -6.62 -11.55 -4.71
CA PRO A 36 -7.80 -11.77 -3.87
C PRO A 36 -7.92 -10.65 -2.84
N LEU A 37 -9.10 -10.05 -2.74
CA LEU A 37 -9.39 -8.98 -1.81
C LEU A 37 -10.12 -9.53 -0.60
N ASP A 38 -9.57 -9.33 0.59
CA ASP A 38 -10.21 -9.71 1.83
C ASP A 38 -11.05 -8.53 2.33
N SER A 39 -12.35 -8.59 2.09
CA SER A 39 -13.26 -7.53 2.50
C SER A 39 -13.80 -7.71 3.92
N SER A 40 -13.36 -8.74 4.64
CA SER A 40 -13.77 -8.96 6.02
C SER A 40 -13.05 -8.04 7.00
N GLN A 41 -11.93 -7.42 6.59
CA GLN A 41 -11.15 -6.51 7.42
C GLN A 41 -11.17 -5.12 6.81
N LEU A 42 -11.98 -4.24 7.39
CA LEU A 42 -12.11 -2.87 6.92
C LEU A 42 -11.61 -1.92 8.01
N LEU A 43 -10.94 -0.85 7.56
CA LEU A 43 -10.44 0.21 8.44
C LEU A 43 -11.10 1.52 8.10
N ASP A 44 -11.26 2.37 9.10
CA ASP A 44 -11.57 3.78 8.90
C ASP A 44 -10.27 4.56 8.93
N VAL A 45 -9.97 5.25 7.85
CA VAL A 45 -8.72 5.99 7.69
C VAL A 45 -9.03 7.47 7.65
N LYS A 46 -8.41 8.23 8.56
CA LYS A 46 -8.55 9.68 8.57
C LYS A 46 -7.51 10.28 7.62
N VAL A 47 -8.00 11.01 6.63
CA VAL A 47 -7.13 11.68 5.66
C VAL A 47 -6.82 13.11 6.08
N ALA A 48 -5.89 13.75 5.37
CA ALA A 48 -5.34 15.04 5.77
C ALA A 48 -6.37 16.15 5.88
N ASP A 49 -7.47 16.09 5.13
CA ASP A 49 -8.53 17.10 5.16
C ASP A 49 -9.55 16.89 6.29
N GLY A 50 -9.33 15.90 7.14
CA GLY A 50 -10.21 15.60 8.27
C GLY A 50 -11.31 14.59 7.97
N ASN A 51 -11.50 14.21 6.73
CA ASN A 51 -12.48 13.20 6.35
C ASN A 51 -12.03 11.81 6.74
N VAL A 52 -13.00 10.93 6.96
CA VAL A 52 -12.72 9.51 7.24
C VAL A 52 -13.17 8.70 6.03
N ILE A 53 -12.25 7.88 5.52
CA ILE A 53 -12.49 7.00 4.37
C ILE A 53 -12.40 5.57 4.86
N LYS A 54 -13.42 4.77 4.53
CA LYS A 54 -13.40 3.35 4.84
C LYS A 54 -12.68 2.59 3.72
N THR A 55 -11.76 1.71 4.09
CA THR A 55 -11.07 0.88 3.11
C THR A 55 -12.02 -0.12 2.48
N LEU A 56 -11.67 -0.59 1.28
CA LEU A 56 -12.46 -1.60 0.55
C LEU A 56 -12.12 -3.02 0.99
N GLY A 57 -10.99 -3.21 1.62
CA GLY A 57 -10.50 -4.49 2.08
C GLY A 57 -9.00 -4.49 2.21
N VAL A 58 -8.43 -5.68 2.36
CA VAL A 58 -6.99 -5.86 2.53
C VAL A 58 -6.47 -6.87 1.52
N TYR A 59 -5.32 -6.57 0.93
CA TYR A 59 -4.51 -7.55 0.20
C TYR A 59 -3.46 -8.10 1.14
N HIS A 60 -3.48 -9.41 1.37
CA HIS A 60 -2.53 -10.07 2.25
C HIS A 60 -1.34 -10.60 1.47
N ALA A 61 -0.16 -10.50 2.09
CA ALA A 61 1.06 -11.12 1.59
C ALA A 61 1.39 -10.75 0.14
N VAL A 62 1.25 -9.46 -0.18
CA VAL A 62 1.59 -8.96 -1.52
C VAL A 62 3.10 -8.82 -1.62
N ILE A 63 3.68 -9.34 -2.69
CA ILE A 63 5.11 -9.24 -2.91
C ILE A 63 5.40 -8.00 -3.74
N LEU A 64 6.09 -7.05 -3.11
CA LEU A 64 6.52 -5.81 -3.75
C LEU A 64 8.02 -5.88 -3.99
N LEU A 65 8.41 -5.72 -5.25
CA LEU A 65 9.81 -5.66 -5.63
C LEU A 65 10.24 -4.21 -5.76
N MET A 66 11.22 -3.80 -4.96
CA MET A 66 11.76 -2.43 -5.00
C MET A 66 13.27 -2.49 -4.92
N GLN A 67 13.96 -1.84 -5.87
CA GLN A 67 15.42 -1.69 -5.86
C GLN A 67 16.14 -3.02 -5.63
N GLY A 68 15.64 -4.09 -6.24
CA GLY A 68 16.23 -5.41 -6.12
C GLY A 68 15.86 -6.16 -4.84
N HIS A 69 15.04 -5.57 -3.99
CA HIS A 69 14.57 -6.22 -2.76
C HIS A 69 13.13 -6.67 -2.90
N ARG A 70 12.84 -7.83 -2.34
CA ARG A 70 11.50 -8.39 -2.31
C ARG A 70 10.92 -8.24 -0.91
N CYS A 71 9.78 -7.57 -0.81
CA CYS A 71 9.10 -7.35 0.46
C CYS A 71 7.71 -7.94 0.41
N THR A 72 7.31 -8.66 1.45
CA THR A 72 5.94 -9.16 1.59
C THR A 72 5.18 -8.19 2.48
N ILE A 73 4.11 -7.59 1.96
CA ILE A 73 3.42 -6.48 2.61
C ILE A 73 1.91 -6.71 2.50
N ASP A 74 1.20 -6.39 3.58
CA ASP A 74 -0.25 -6.32 3.57
C ASP A 74 -0.66 -4.88 3.26
N PHE A 75 -1.55 -4.73 2.28
CA PHE A 75 -2.03 -3.42 1.86
C PHE A 75 -3.50 -3.24 2.16
N ASN A 76 -3.86 -2.09 2.70
CA ASN A 76 -5.24 -1.66 2.79
C ASN A 76 -5.63 -0.99 1.49
N VAL A 77 -6.79 -1.34 0.95
CA VAL A 77 -7.23 -0.89 -0.37
C VAL A 77 -8.18 0.28 -0.22
N LEU A 78 -7.85 1.39 -0.88
CA LEU A 78 -8.74 2.55 -0.95
C LEU A 78 -8.39 3.38 -2.19
N HIS A 79 -9.20 4.40 -2.49
CA HIS A 79 -8.94 5.28 -3.62
C HIS A 79 -7.92 6.33 -3.22
N LEU A 80 -6.70 6.23 -3.76
CA LEU A 80 -5.61 7.15 -3.45
C LEU A 80 -5.59 8.38 -4.34
N GLY A 81 -5.92 8.23 -5.61
CA GLY A 81 -6.08 9.35 -6.52
C GLY A 81 -4.80 9.95 -7.10
N GLY A 82 -3.66 9.82 -6.44
CA GLY A 82 -2.44 10.48 -6.90
C GLY A 82 -1.23 9.56 -6.99
N CYS A 83 -1.32 8.37 -6.44
CA CYS A 83 -0.24 7.38 -6.49
C CYS A 83 -0.86 6.00 -6.42
N GLU A 84 -0.09 4.98 -6.74
CA GLU A 84 -0.60 3.62 -6.77
C GLU A 84 -0.42 2.91 -5.44
N VAL A 85 0.65 3.22 -4.72
CA VAL A 85 0.99 2.57 -3.46
C VAL A 85 1.51 3.62 -2.48
N VAL A 86 1.09 3.51 -1.23
CA VAL A 86 1.63 4.29 -0.12
C VAL A 86 2.23 3.34 0.90
N LEU A 87 3.49 3.54 1.24
CA LEU A 87 4.20 2.74 2.23
C LEU A 87 4.41 3.57 3.49
N GLY A 88 3.86 3.09 4.59
CA GLY A 88 3.93 3.78 5.87
C GLY A 88 5.01 3.22 6.79
N THR A 89 4.94 3.61 8.07
CA THR A 89 5.92 3.18 9.06
C THR A 89 5.93 1.67 9.28
N GLN A 90 4.81 1.00 9.04
CA GLN A 90 4.72 -0.43 9.18
C GLN A 90 5.70 -1.14 8.22
N TRP A 91 5.80 -0.63 6.98
CA TRP A 91 6.75 -1.16 6.02
C TRP A 91 8.20 -0.91 6.45
N LEU A 92 8.48 0.29 6.97
CA LEU A 92 9.82 0.65 7.43
C LEU A 92 10.28 -0.26 8.58
N CYS A 93 9.37 -0.59 9.49
CA CYS A 93 9.66 -1.52 10.58
C CYS A 93 10.01 -2.92 10.05
N THR A 94 9.33 -3.36 9.01
CA THR A 94 9.55 -4.67 8.40
C THR A 94 10.97 -4.82 7.85
N LEU A 95 11.52 -3.73 7.31
CA LEU A 95 12.87 -3.75 6.76
C LEU A 95 13.95 -3.71 7.83
N GLY A 96 13.63 -3.37 9.06
CA GLY A 96 14.63 -3.21 10.11
C GLY A 96 15.59 -2.06 9.85
N VAL A 97 15.23 -1.12 9.01
CA VAL A 97 16.09 0.01 8.60
C VAL A 97 15.69 1.28 9.32
N ILE A 98 15.23 1.15 10.52
CA ILE A 98 14.89 2.34 11.30
C ILE A 98 16.11 2.76 12.09
N SER A 99 16.64 3.83 11.70
CA SER A 99 17.76 4.42 12.40
C SER A 99 17.35 5.77 12.95
#